data_03347249b367861baa70baa81e0a6bb6
#
_entry.id   03347249b367861baa70baa81e0a6bb6
#
_cell.length_a   1.000
_cell.length_b   1.000
_cell.length_c   1.000
_cell.angle_alpha   90.00
_cell.angle_beta   90.00
_cell.angle_gamma   90.00
#
_symmetry.space_group_name_H-M   'P 1'
#
loop_
_entity.id
_entity.type
_entity.pdbx_description
1 polymer ?
#
loop_
_entity_poly.entity_id
_entity_poly.type
_entity_poly.pdbx_seq_one_letter_code
_entity_poly.pdbx_strand_id
1 'polypeptide(L)'
;MDTPISVSQAEDLVQWIKDTAPGKELKYIYITHGHGDHWFGITVLKKHWPNVRALATPATVAHIKQQIVPAKLEGTWLKFFPGDQIPRPFVLAEPMDSLTFQMEGHDFHAIEVGHSDTNDTTILHVPSIYLVVAGDVVYGDVHQYFGEANTTEKRKEWLRAIDTIESLKPHTVVAGHKRAGTVDGVFNLRSTREYILAFEEATKTTSNWEELWERMKTLYPGRINPHAIIAGAVAAFNNESEN
;
A
#
# COMPACT_ATOMS: atom_id res chain seq x y z
N MET A 1 6.48 7.19 6.47
CA MET A 1 6.15 6.02 5.62
C MET A 1 5.07 6.45 4.68
N ASP A 2 5.12 5.99 3.44
CA ASP A 2 4.21 6.34 2.36
C ASP A 2 3.62 7.76 2.45
N THR A 3 3.06 8.27 1.41
CA THR A 3 2.46 9.60 1.40
C THR A 3 1.09 9.55 0.72
N PRO A 4 0.12 10.37 1.13
CA PRO A 4 -1.18 10.42 0.49
C PRO A 4 -1.11 10.82 -0.97
N ILE A 5 -2.16 10.49 -1.72
CA ILE A 5 -2.24 10.73 -3.15
C ILE A 5 -2.45 12.21 -3.51
N SER A 6 -3.25 12.95 -2.73
CA SER A 6 -3.67 14.29 -3.09
C SER A 6 -2.91 15.39 -2.36
N VAL A 7 -2.88 16.57 -2.98
CA VAL A 7 -2.29 17.78 -2.38
C VAL A 7 -2.91 18.06 -1.00
N SER A 8 -4.24 18.05 -0.89
CA SER A 8 -4.91 18.36 0.37
C SER A 8 -4.57 17.39 1.48
N GLN A 9 -4.63 16.06 1.20
CA GLN A 9 -4.29 15.05 2.18
C GLN A 9 -2.81 15.09 2.59
N ALA A 10 -1.92 15.44 1.64
CA ALA A 10 -0.50 15.58 1.95
C ALA A 10 -0.22 16.83 2.81
N GLU A 11 -0.96 17.93 2.63
CA GLU A 11 -0.87 19.10 3.52
C GLU A 11 -1.45 18.77 4.92
N ASP A 12 -2.54 18.00 5.01
CA ASP A 12 -3.06 17.49 6.28
C ASP A 12 -2.01 16.63 7.01
N LEU A 13 -1.30 15.76 6.27
CA LEU A 13 -0.19 14.97 6.82
C LEU A 13 0.96 15.88 7.31
N VAL A 14 1.31 16.91 6.56
CA VAL A 14 2.31 17.90 6.98
C VAL A 14 1.92 18.55 8.31
N GLN A 15 0.66 18.98 8.42
CA GLN A 15 0.19 19.60 9.67
C GLN A 15 0.22 18.59 10.83
N TRP A 16 -0.26 17.36 10.60
CA TRP A 16 -0.23 16.30 11.59
C TRP A 16 1.19 15.99 12.09
N ILE A 17 2.19 15.93 11.18
CA ILE A 17 3.60 15.72 11.54
C ILE A 17 4.10 16.87 12.44
N LYS A 18 3.82 18.12 12.09
CA LYS A 18 4.22 19.30 12.86
C LYS A 18 3.61 19.30 14.27
N ASP A 19 2.36 18.91 14.38
CA ASP A 19 1.64 18.87 15.67
C ASP A 19 2.08 17.69 16.53
N THR A 20 2.40 16.54 15.92
CA THR A 20 2.79 15.31 16.63
C THR A 20 4.27 15.36 17.08
N ALA A 21 5.14 15.98 16.29
CA ALA A 21 6.58 16.04 16.54
C ALA A 21 7.10 17.48 16.41
N PRO A 22 6.66 18.41 17.28
CA PRO A 22 7.03 19.82 17.19
C PRO A 22 8.53 20.02 17.31
N GLY A 23 9.10 20.79 16.39
CA GLY A 23 10.53 21.10 16.36
C GLY A 23 11.44 19.96 15.87
N LYS A 24 10.88 18.82 15.50
CA LYS A 24 11.62 17.72 14.87
C LYS A 24 11.73 17.95 13.35
N GLU A 25 12.85 17.50 12.78
CA GLU A 25 13.07 17.49 11.34
C GLU A 25 12.63 16.14 10.75
N LEU A 26 11.86 16.17 9.66
CA LEU A 26 11.53 14.97 8.89
C LEU A 26 12.78 14.54 8.10
N LYS A 27 13.39 13.42 8.48
CA LYS A 27 14.63 12.93 7.86
C LYS A 27 14.35 12.03 6.66
N TYR A 28 13.38 11.12 6.79
CA TYR A 28 13.12 10.10 5.78
C TYR A 28 11.62 9.95 5.52
N ILE A 29 11.29 9.70 4.26
CA ILE A 29 10.03 9.12 3.80
C ILE A 29 10.39 7.77 3.21
N TYR A 30 9.81 6.68 3.68
CA TYR A 30 10.02 5.35 3.10
C TYR A 30 8.78 4.95 2.30
N ILE A 31 8.95 4.47 1.08
CA ILE A 31 7.86 4.03 0.20
C ILE A 31 7.86 2.52 0.11
N THR A 32 6.71 1.92 0.44
CA THR A 32 6.56 0.46 0.54
C THR A 32 6.45 -0.23 -0.82
N HIS A 33 5.75 0.40 -1.79
CA HIS A 33 5.52 -0.16 -3.12
C HIS A 33 5.22 0.94 -4.15
N GLY A 34 5.03 0.56 -5.41
CA GLY A 34 5.02 1.49 -6.53
C GLY A 34 3.72 2.27 -6.77
N HIS A 35 2.57 1.90 -6.19
CA HIS A 35 1.29 2.57 -6.47
C HIS A 35 1.32 4.06 -6.11
N GLY A 36 0.71 4.89 -6.96
CA GLY A 36 0.81 6.36 -6.88
C GLY A 36 0.26 6.96 -5.60
N ASP A 37 -0.75 6.35 -5.01
CA ASP A 37 -1.37 6.76 -3.75
C ASP A 37 -0.49 6.53 -2.51
N HIS A 38 0.71 5.96 -2.69
CA HIS A 38 1.71 5.81 -1.64
C HIS A 38 2.90 6.77 -1.77
N TRP A 39 3.05 7.49 -2.91
CA TRP A 39 4.24 8.34 -3.10
C TRP A 39 3.99 9.69 -3.77
N PHE A 40 2.83 9.94 -4.38
CA PHE A 40 2.60 11.24 -5.04
C PHE A 40 2.76 12.44 -4.11
N GLY A 41 2.44 12.28 -2.82
CA GLY A 41 2.59 13.32 -1.81
C GLY A 41 4.03 13.72 -1.46
N ILE A 42 5.07 12.99 -1.90
CA ILE A 42 6.49 13.33 -1.64
C ILE A 42 6.77 14.79 -2.01
N THR A 43 6.23 15.25 -3.14
CA THR A 43 6.39 16.63 -3.63
C THR A 43 5.93 17.66 -2.60
N VAL A 44 4.81 17.41 -1.92
CA VAL A 44 4.26 18.33 -0.90
C VAL A 44 5.17 18.32 0.34
N LEU A 45 5.54 17.14 0.82
CA LEU A 45 6.40 17.03 2.00
C LEU A 45 7.77 17.70 1.79
N LYS A 46 8.36 17.56 0.59
CA LYS A 46 9.62 18.22 0.23
C LYS A 46 9.54 19.75 0.18
N LYS A 47 8.38 20.35 -0.04
CA LYS A 47 8.21 21.81 0.08
C LYS A 47 8.39 22.28 1.53
N HIS A 48 7.94 21.48 2.50
CA HIS A 48 8.04 21.79 3.93
C HIS A 48 9.37 21.35 4.55
N TRP A 49 9.96 20.26 4.04
CA TRP A 49 11.24 19.71 4.48
C TRP A 49 12.15 19.45 3.26
N PRO A 50 12.83 20.49 2.71
CA PRO A 50 13.61 20.35 1.48
C PRO A 50 14.72 19.27 1.54
N ASN A 51 15.24 19.02 2.74
CA ASN A 51 16.32 18.05 2.96
C ASN A 51 15.81 16.61 3.23
N VAL A 52 14.48 16.38 3.28
CA VAL A 52 13.94 15.03 3.50
C VAL A 52 14.34 14.12 2.35
N ARG A 53 14.80 12.91 2.68
CA ARG A 53 15.08 11.88 1.71
C ARG A 53 13.89 10.93 1.59
N ALA A 54 13.36 10.79 0.38
CA ALA A 54 12.36 9.76 0.09
C ALA A 54 13.08 8.52 -0.42
N LEU A 55 12.94 7.40 0.27
CA LEU A 55 13.68 6.16 0.03
C LEU A 55 12.74 5.03 -0.36
N ALA A 56 13.18 4.19 -1.29
CA ALA A 56 12.53 2.92 -1.64
C ALA A 56 13.58 1.91 -2.11
N THR A 57 13.24 0.63 -2.21
CA THR A 57 14.14 -0.34 -2.85
C THR A 57 14.29 -0.03 -4.35
N PRO A 58 15.37 -0.47 -5.00
CA PRO A 58 15.54 -0.25 -6.44
C PRO A 58 14.39 -0.78 -7.29
N ALA A 59 13.81 -1.94 -6.92
CA ALA A 59 12.66 -2.53 -7.60
C ALA A 59 11.41 -1.67 -7.43
N THR A 60 11.12 -1.22 -6.22
CA THR A 60 10.02 -0.28 -5.94
C THR A 60 10.19 1.04 -6.73
N VAL A 61 11.41 1.59 -6.82
CA VAL A 61 11.67 2.81 -7.63
C VAL A 61 11.41 2.56 -9.12
N ALA A 62 11.76 1.38 -9.63
CA ALA A 62 11.45 1.02 -11.02
C ALA A 62 9.93 0.95 -11.25
N HIS A 63 9.19 0.37 -10.30
CA HIS A 63 7.73 0.30 -10.35
C HIS A 63 7.08 1.69 -10.23
N ILE A 64 7.54 2.57 -9.34
CA ILE A 64 7.12 3.98 -9.24
C ILE A 64 7.15 4.68 -10.60
N LYS A 65 8.22 4.49 -11.38
CA LYS A 65 8.34 5.10 -12.71
C LYS A 65 7.27 4.63 -13.70
N GLN A 66 6.79 3.42 -13.55
CA GLN A 66 5.71 2.88 -14.40
C GLN A 66 4.36 3.57 -14.13
N GLN A 67 4.14 4.09 -12.91
CA GLN A 67 2.89 4.76 -12.55
C GLN A 67 2.70 6.12 -13.24
N ILE A 68 3.77 6.75 -13.71
CA ILE A 68 3.73 8.06 -14.39
C ILE A 68 3.93 7.98 -15.90
N VAL A 69 4.03 6.78 -16.48
CA VAL A 69 3.94 6.65 -17.94
C VAL A 69 2.56 7.13 -18.40
N PRO A 70 2.44 7.81 -19.56
CA PRO A 70 1.20 8.47 -19.97
C PRO A 70 -0.04 7.58 -19.88
N ALA A 71 0.04 6.35 -20.38
CA ALA A 71 -1.09 5.41 -20.38
C ALA A 71 -1.60 5.08 -18.96
N LYS A 72 -0.71 4.86 -17.97
CA LYS A 72 -1.10 4.56 -16.58
C LYS A 72 -1.55 5.85 -15.88
N LEU A 73 -0.81 6.95 -16.06
CA LEU A 73 -1.12 8.22 -15.42
C LEU A 73 -2.49 8.74 -15.85
N GLU A 74 -2.76 8.82 -17.15
CA GLU A 74 -4.00 9.35 -17.71
C GLU A 74 -5.15 8.34 -17.60
N GLY A 75 -4.87 7.06 -17.83
CA GLY A 75 -5.88 5.99 -17.81
C GLY A 75 -6.37 5.61 -16.41
N THR A 76 -5.58 5.91 -15.37
CA THR A 76 -5.92 5.55 -13.99
C THR A 76 -5.93 6.78 -13.09
N TRP A 77 -4.76 7.35 -12.81
CA TRP A 77 -4.61 8.32 -11.74
C TRP A 77 -5.35 9.64 -12.00
N LEU A 78 -5.18 10.25 -13.18
CA LEU A 78 -5.85 11.51 -13.52
C LEU A 78 -7.36 11.33 -13.81
N LYS A 79 -7.78 10.11 -14.12
CA LYS A 79 -9.19 9.78 -14.27
C LYS A 79 -9.92 9.76 -12.91
N PHE A 80 -9.29 9.19 -11.89
CA PHE A 80 -9.85 9.12 -10.53
C PHE A 80 -9.61 10.39 -9.71
N PHE A 81 -8.51 11.11 -9.98
CA PHE A 81 -8.11 12.35 -9.30
C PHE A 81 -7.87 13.45 -10.33
N PRO A 82 -8.95 14.00 -10.93
CA PRO A 82 -8.86 14.99 -12.00
C PRO A 82 -8.38 16.36 -11.50
N GLY A 83 -7.93 17.19 -12.44
CA GLY A 83 -7.44 18.55 -12.17
C GLY A 83 -6.09 18.52 -11.44
N ASP A 84 -5.95 19.44 -10.47
CA ASP A 84 -4.70 19.62 -9.70
C ASP A 84 -4.67 18.85 -8.38
N GLN A 85 -5.47 17.77 -8.26
CA GLN A 85 -5.52 16.98 -7.03
C GLN A 85 -4.20 16.24 -6.78
N ILE A 86 -3.55 15.74 -7.84
CA ILE A 86 -2.25 15.05 -7.73
C ILE A 86 -1.12 16.09 -7.78
N PRO A 87 -0.21 16.09 -6.77
CA PRO A 87 0.87 17.07 -6.69
C PRO A 87 1.83 17.00 -7.89
N ARG A 88 2.29 18.18 -8.34
CA ARG A 88 3.30 18.31 -9.41
C ARG A 88 4.36 19.35 -9.03
N PRO A 89 5.58 19.28 -9.63
CA PRO A 89 6.10 18.16 -10.44
C PRO A 89 6.26 16.88 -9.58
N PHE A 90 6.28 15.71 -10.23
CA PHE A 90 6.55 14.46 -9.51
C PHE A 90 7.98 14.43 -8.96
N VAL A 91 8.09 14.08 -7.67
CA VAL A 91 9.38 13.79 -7.03
C VAL A 91 9.39 12.31 -6.68
N LEU A 92 10.30 11.57 -7.29
CA LEU A 92 10.41 10.13 -7.08
C LEU A 92 11.23 9.83 -5.82
N ALA A 93 11.04 8.65 -5.26
CA ALA A 93 11.92 8.13 -4.23
C ALA A 93 13.31 7.82 -4.81
N GLU A 94 14.33 7.96 -3.96
CA GLU A 94 15.72 7.59 -4.24
C GLU A 94 15.90 6.08 -3.98
N PRO A 95 16.61 5.34 -4.84
CA PRO A 95 16.91 3.95 -4.56
C PRO A 95 17.85 3.83 -3.36
N MET A 96 17.54 2.89 -2.46
CA MET A 96 18.39 2.59 -1.32
C MET A 96 19.63 1.80 -1.77
N ASP A 97 20.80 2.18 -1.24
CA ASP A 97 22.06 1.42 -1.43
C ASP A 97 22.11 0.16 -0.52
N SER A 98 21.36 0.17 0.57
CA SER A 98 21.24 -0.92 1.54
C SER A 98 19.80 -1.04 2.01
N LEU A 99 19.32 -2.26 2.21
CA LEU A 99 17.98 -2.52 2.75
C LEU A 99 17.85 -2.15 4.25
N THR A 100 18.89 -1.56 4.84
CA THR A 100 18.87 -1.08 6.22
C THR A 100 19.38 0.36 6.28
N PHE A 101 18.68 1.21 7.03
CA PHE A 101 19.16 2.53 7.40
C PHE A 101 18.96 2.75 8.89
N GLN A 102 19.65 3.76 9.44
CA GLN A 102 19.57 4.09 10.85
C GLN A 102 19.00 5.49 11.09
N MET A 103 18.25 5.63 12.17
CA MET A 103 17.80 6.91 12.68
C MET A 103 17.87 6.91 14.21
N GLU A 104 18.58 7.90 14.78
CA GLU A 104 18.78 8.03 16.23
C GLU A 104 19.31 6.74 16.91
N GLY A 105 20.15 5.96 16.19
CA GLY A 105 20.76 4.71 16.71
C GLY A 105 19.87 3.47 16.60
N HIS A 106 18.68 3.59 15.97
CA HIS A 106 17.78 2.47 15.72
C HIS A 106 17.85 2.03 14.27
N ASP A 107 17.81 0.72 14.04
CA ASP A 107 17.78 0.12 12.72
C ASP A 107 16.35 0.10 12.14
N PHE A 108 16.26 0.39 10.84
CA PHE A 108 15.08 0.30 10.03
C PHE A 108 15.39 -0.64 8.87
N HIS A 109 14.69 -1.77 8.80
CA HIS A 109 14.91 -2.80 7.79
C HIS A 109 13.79 -2.79 6.75
N ALA A 110 14.13 -2.45 5.51
CA ALA A 110 13.28 -2.71 4.35
C ALA A 110 13.33 -4.21 4.02
N ILE A 111 12.21 -4.88 4.03
CA ILE A 111 12.12 -6.31 3.71
C ILE A 111 11.28 -6.47 2.44
N GLU A 112 11.88 -7.02 1.41
CA GLU A 112 11.18 -7.37 0.16
C GLU A 112 10.31 -8.61 0.41
N VAL A 113 9.03 -8.53 0.08
CA VAL A 113 8.05 -9.60 0.32
C VAL A 113 7.44 -10.15 -0.97
N GLY A 114 7.89 -9.67 -2.12
CA GLY A 114 7.43 -10.12 -3.43
C GLY A 114 6.11 -9.48 -3.84
N HIS A 115 5.12 -10.30 -4.17
CA HIS A 115 3.81 -9.84 -4.60
C HIS A 115 2.84 -9.77 -3.42
N SER A 116 2.12 -8.64 -3.29
CA SER A 116 0.94 -8.49 -2.43
C SER A 116 -0.27 -8.06 -3.29
N ASP A 117 -0.81 -6.89 -3.09
CA ASP A 117 -1.75 -6.22 -4.00
C ASP A 117 -1.10 -5.92 -5.36
N THR A 118 0.22 -5.70 -5.37
CA THR A 118 1.09 -5.51 -6.54
C THR A 118 2.45 -6.18 -6.34
N ASN A 119 3.29 -6.18 -7.37
CA ASN A 119 4.68 -6.68 -7.32
C ASN A 119 5.65 -5.66 -6.69
N ASP A 120 6.87 -6.11 -6.41
CA ASP A 120 7.96 -5.31 -5.83
C ASP A 120 7.57 -4.61 -4.51
N THR A 121 6.71 -5.30 -3.74
CA THR A 121 6.23 -4.80 -2.45
C THR A 121 7.25 -5.06 -1.35
N THR A 122 7.34 -4.10 -0.46
CA THR A 122 8.21 -4.15 0.72
C THR A 122 7.44 -3.76 1.99
N ILE A 123 7.98 -4.18 3.13
CA ILE A 123 7.56 -3.74 4.46
C ILE A 123 8.72 -3.05 5.16
N LEU A 124 8.45 -2.18 6.13
CA LEU A 124 9.47 -1.62 7.00
C LEU A 124 9.37 -2.20 8.40
N HIS A 125 10.41 -2.90 8.84
CA HIS A 125 10.53 -3.46 10.17
C HIS A 125 11.43 -2.59 11.04
N VAL A 126 10.95 -2.25 12.24
CA VAL A 126 11.69 -1.50 13.27
C VAL A 126 11.80 -2.37 14.52
N PRO A 127 12.87 -3.20 14.64
CA PRO A 127 12.98 -4.22 15.69
C PRO A 127 12.93 -3.64 17.11
N SER A 128 13.56 -2.50 17.33
CA SER A 128 13.67 -1.87 18.65
C SER A 128 12.33 -1.56 19.33
N ILE A 129 11.26 -1.46 18.56
CA ILE A 129 9.88 -1.20 19.04
C ILE A 129 8.89 -2.25 18.56
N TYR A 130 9.35 -3.38 18.02
CA TYR A 130 8.51 -4.49 17.51
C TYR A 130 7.44 -4.00 16.53
N LEU A 131 7.80 -3.05 15.66
CA LEU A 131 6.89 -2.42 14.69
C LEU A 131 7.14 -2.95 13.30
N VAL A 132 6.07 -3.30 12.58
CA VAL A 132 6.08 -3.46 11.12
C VAL A 132 5.10 -2.46 10.52
N VAL A 133 5.58 -1.66 9.56
CA VAL A 133 4.72 -0.90 8.68
C VAL A 133 4.60 -1.66 7.37
N ALA A 134 3.40 -2.15 7.12
CA ALA A 134 3.18 -3.23 6.17
C ALA A 134 2.81 -2.77 4.75
N GLY A 135 2.53 -1.46 4.55
CA GLY A 135 1.92 -1.04 3.29
C GLY A 135 0.70 -1.89 2.95
N ASP A 136 0.48 -2.14 1.69
CA ASP A 136 -0.68 -2.88 1.19
C ASP A 136 -0.56 -4.41 1.28
N VAL A 137 0.48 -4.91 1.97
CA VAL A 137 0.46 -6.30 2.44
C VAL A 137 -0.66 -6.51 3.46
N VAL A 138 -1.03 -5.47 4.22
CA VAL A 138 -2.04 -5.52 5.28
C VAL A 138 -3.05 -4.40 5.14
N TYR A 139 -4.33 -4.76 5.26
CA TYR A 139 -5.48 -3.85 5.21
C TYR A 139 -6.23 -3.83 6.53
N GLY A 140 -6.69 -2.63 6.94
CA GLY A 140 -7.37 -2.41 8.21
C GLY A 140 -8.83 -2.00 8.05
N ASP A 141 -9.78 -2.98 8.03
CA ASP A 141 -11.22 -2.76 7.96
C ASP A 141 -11.71 -2.02 6.70
N VAL A 142 -10.98 -2.22 5.59
CA VAL A 142 -11.34 -1.77 4.24
C VAL A 142 -11.32 -2.95 3.27
N HIS A 143 -12.08 -2.86 2.17
CA HIS A 143 -11.99 -3.85 1.10
C HIS A 143 -10.60 -3.77 0.42
N GLN A 144 -10.00 -4.94 0.12
CA GLN A 144 -8.67 -5.05 -0.43
C GLN A 144 -8.69 -4.88 -1.95
N TYR A 145 -7.58 -4.38 -2.50
CA TYR A 145 -7.38 -4.27 -3.93
C TYR A 145 -6.73 -5.55 -4.48
N PHE A 146 -7.39 -6.20 -5.45
CA PHE A 146 -6.90 -7.41 -6.12
C PHE A 146 -6.64 -7.22 -7.61
N GLY A 147 -6.65 -5.98 -8.10
CA GLY A 147 -6.53 -5.72 -9.54
C GLY A 147 -5.27 -6.29 -10.18
N GLU A 148 -4.18 -6.32 -9.42
CA GLU A 148 -2.90 -6.91 -9.86
C GLU A 148 -2.62 -8.27 -9.21
N ALA A 149 -3.29 -8.62 -8.10
CA ALA A 149 -3.28 -9.96 -7.49
C ALA A 149 -4.35 -10.89 -8.11
N ASN A 150 -4.43 -10.87 -9.43
CA ASN A 150 -5.52 -11.42 -10.24
C ASN A 150 -5.44 -12.94 -10.49
N THR A 151 -4.38 -13.62 -10.06
CA THR A 151 -4.25 -15.07 -10.14
C THR A 151 -4.15 -15.73 -8.75
N THR A 152 -4.49 -17.01 -8.68
CA THR A 152 -4.33 -17.81 -7.45
C THR A 152 -2.88 -17.82 -6.96
N GLU A 153 -1.89 -17.87 -7.87
CA GLU A 153 -0.47 -17.88 -7.54
C GLU A 153 -0.04 -16.57 -6.87
N LYS A 154 -0.46 -15.42 -7.40
CA LYS A 154 -0.18 -14.10 -6.82
C LYS A 154 -0.82 -13.94 -5.44
N ARG A 155 -2.07 -14.41 -5.27
CA ARG A 155 -2.72 -14.41 -3.95
C ARG A 155 -2.03 -15.34 -2.95
N LYS A 156 -1.46 -16.47 -3.39
CA LYS A 156 -0.59 -17.32 -2.55
C LYS A 156 0.71 -16.61 -2.16
N GLU A 157 1.29 -15.80 -3.07
CA GLU A 157 2.46 -14.97 -2.71
C GLU A 157 2.09 -13.94 -1.66
N TRP A 158 0.95 -13.28 -1.80
CA TRP A 158 0.45 -12.36 -0.79
C TRP A 158 0.30 -13.03 0.59
N LEU A 159 -0.23 -14.25 0.64
CA LEU A 159 -0.29 -15.01 1.90
C LEU A 159 1.10 -15.28 2.48
N ARG A 160 2.11 -15.58 1.64
CA ARG A 160 3.51 -15.73 2.10
C ARG A 160 4.11 -14.41 2.61
N ALA A 161 3.74 -13.27 2.01
CA ALA A 161 4.14 -11.97 2.53
C ALA A 161 3.58 -11.73 3.95
N ILE A 162 2.34 -12.13 4.21
CA ILE A 162 1.77 -12.10 5.57
C ILE A 162 2.52 -13.05 6.52
N ASP A 163 2.86 -14.28 6.08
CA ASP A 163 3.66 -15.23 6.87
C ASP A 163 5.03 -14.62 7.25
N THR A 164 5.64 -13.87 6.33
CA THR A 164 6.90 -13.16 6.59
C THR A 164 6.74 -12.16 7.73
N ILE A 165 5.67 -11.35 7.73
CA ILE A 165 5.39 -10.41 8.83
C ILE A 165 5.18 -11.14 10.15
N GLU A 166 4.38 -12.22 10.16
CA GLU A 166 4.11 -13.03 11.36
C GLU A 166 5.41 -13.61 11.95
N SER A 167 6.38 -14.01 11.09
CA SER A 167 7.67 -14.56 11.53
C SER A 167 8.55 -13.55 12.28
N LEU A 168 8.37 -12.25 12.04
CA LEU A 168 9.05 -11.15 12.73
C LEU A 168 8.50 -10.92 14.14
N LYS A 169 7.36 -11.52 14.49
CA LYS A 169 6.68 -11.41 15.80
C LYS A 169 6.48 -9.96 16.24
N PRO A 170 5.90 -9.09 15.39
CA PRO A 170 5.67 -7.70 15.75
C PRO A 170 4.63 -7.58 16.87
N HIS A 171 4.71 -6.51 17.65
CA HIS A 171 3.63 -6.11 18.56
C HIS A 171 2.63 -5.20 17.87
N THR A 172 3.10 -4.39 16.91
CA THR A 172 2.28 -3.45 16.15
C THR A 172 2.49 -3.66 14.66
N VAL A 173 1.39 -3.74 13.93
CA VAL A 173 1.37 -3.78 12.45
C VAL A 173 0.52 -2.62 11.95
N VAL A 174 1.14 -1.73 11.17
CA VAL A 174 0.45 -0.60 10.53
C VAL A 174 0.06 -1.01 9.13
N ALA A 175 -1.24 -0.99 8.86
CA ALA A 175 -1.81 -1.28 7.55
C ALA A 175 -1.64 -0.10 6.58
N GLY A 176 -1.51 -0.37 5.28
CA GLY A 176 -1.44 0.66 4.24
C GLY A 176 -2.75 1.42 4.11
N HIS A 177 -3.84 0.72 3.90
CA HIS A 177 -5.19 1.28 3.91
C HIS A 177 -5.97 0.80 5.12
N LYS A 178 -6.57 1.72 5.86
CA LYS A 178 -7.40 1.40 7.01
C LYS A 178 -8.54 2.40 7.21
N ARG A 179 -9.59 1.96 7.88
CA ARG A 179 -10.66 2.86 8.32
C ARG A 179 -10.09 3.90 9.29
N ALA A 180 -10.43 5.16 9.12
CA ALA A 180 -10.04 6.21 10.05
C ALA A 180 -10.49 5.89 11.49
N GLY A 181 -9.61 6.14 12.46
CA GLY A 181 -9.88 5.89 13.88
C GLY A 181 -9.71 4.43 14.33
N THR A 182 -9.40 3.48 13.45
CA THR A 182 -9.05 2.12 13.86
C THR A 182 -7.61 2.05 14.38
N VAL A 183 -7.41 1.19 15.37
CA VAL A 183 -6.06 0.97 15.94
C VAL A 183 -5.22 0.09 15.03
N ASP A 184 -3.90 0.30 15.07
CA ASP A 184 -2.94 -0.58 14.43
C ASP A 184 -2.65 -1.80 15.30
N GLY A 185 -2.55 -2.98 14.71
CA GLY A 185 -2.28 -4.20 15.46
C GLY A 185 -2.14 -5.44 14.62
N VAL A 186 -1.60 -6.49 15.24
CA VAL A 186 -1.37 -7.79 14.61
C VAL A 186 -2.63 -8.50 14.15
N PHE A 187 -3.80 -8.15 14.70
CA PHE A 187 -5.10 -8.71 14.28
C PHE A 187 -5.42 -8.40 12.81
N ASN A 188 -4.85 -7.32 12.24
CA ASN A 188 -5.02 -6.98 10.83
C ASN A 188 -4.37 -8.02 9.90
N LEU A 189 -3.33 -8.74 10.33
CA LEU A 189 -2.72 -9.84 9.58
C LEU A 189 -3.75 -10.95 9.34
N ARG A 190 -4.38 -11.41 10.41
CA ARG A 190 -5.43 -12.44 10.33
C ARG A 190 -6.62 -11.96 9.48
N SER A 191 -7.09 -10.74 9.71
CA SER A 191 -8.22 -10.17 8.98
C SER A 191 -7.93 -10.03 7.48
N THR A 192 -6.70 -9.66 7.10
CA THR A 192 -6.27 -9.59 5.71
C THR A 192 -6.20 -10.98 5.08
N ARG A 193 -5.60 -11.95 5.77
CA ARG A 193 -5.52 -13.35 5.34
C ARG A 193 -6.90 -13.96 5.10
N GLU A 194 -7.81 -13.83 6.06
CA GLU A 194 -9.18 -14.33 5.95
C GLU A 194 -9.93 -13.73 4.75
N TYR A 195 -9.69 -12.45 4.47
CA TYR A 195 -10.28 -11.78 3.30
C TYR A 195 -9.73 -12.32 1.97
N ILE A 196 -8.41 -12.55 1.86
CA ILE A 196 -7.78 -13.14 0.66
C ILE A 196 -8.36 -14.54 0.40
N LEU A 197 -8.47 -15.36 1.44
CA LEU A 197 -9.02 -16.71 1.32
C LEU A 197 -10.52 -16.69 0.94
N ALA A 198 -11.28 -15.75 1.49
CA ALA A 198 -12.69 -15.59 1.14
C ALA A 198 -12.87 -15.12 -0.31
N PHE A 199 -12.00 -14.21 -0.81
CA PHE A 199 -12.00 -13.78 -2.20
C PHE A 199 -11.67 -14.95 -3.14
N GLU A 200 -10.66 -15.74 -2.81
CA GLU A 200 -10.28 -16.94 -3.57
C GLU A 200 -11.44 -17.96 -3.64
N GLU A 201 -12.14 -18.19 -2.55
CA GLU A 201 -13.28 -19.11 -2.53
C GLU A 201 -14.49 -18.51 -3.27
N ALA A 202 -14.75 -17.22 -3.11
CA ALA A 202 -15.84 -16.55 -3.81
C ALA A 202 -15.61 -16.58 -5.35
N THR A 203 -14.38 -16.41 -5.81
CA THR A 203 -14.04 -16.50 -7.25
C THR A 203 -14.40 -17.87 -7.85
N LYS A 204 -14.27 -18.96 -7.10
CA LYS A 204 -14.62 -20.33 -7.56
C LYS A 204 -16.13 -20.58 -7.63
N THR A 205 -16.90 -19.80 -6.91
CA THR A 205 -18.36 -20.03 -6.70
C THR A 205 -19.25 -18.98 -7.33
N THR A 206 -18.66 -18.03 -8.06
CA THR A 206 -19.36 -16.98 -8.83
C THR A 206 -19.03 -17.11 -10.31
N SER A 207 -19.92 -16.63 -11.19
CA SER A 207 -19.85 -16.82 -12.64
C SER A 207 -19.38 -15.55 -13.39
N ASN A 208 -19.35 -14.41 -12.71
CA ASN A 208 -18.97 -13.11 -13.29
C ASN A 208 -18.50 -12.15 -12.19
N TRP A 209 -17.95 -11.01 -12.60
CA TRP A 209 -17.38 -10.04 -11.68
C TRP A 209 -18.45 -9.35 -10.79
N GLU A 210 -19.68 -9.15 -11.29
CA GLU A 210 -20.78 -8.55 -10.55
C GLU A 210 -21.19 -9.43 -9.37
N GLU A 211 -21.32 -10.75 -9.60
CA GLU A 211 -21.61 -11.72 -8.54
C GLU A 211 -20.51 -11.78 -7.50
N LEU A 212 -19.23 -11.75 -7.93
CA LEU A 212 -18.08 -11.75 -7.01
C LEU A 212 -18.07 -10.48 -6.16
N TRP A 213 -18.29 -9.32 -6.77
CA TRP A 213 -18.38 -8.03 -6.06
C TRP A 213 -19.49 -8.03 -5.01
N GLU A 214 -20.73 -8.45 -5.38
CA GLU A 214 -21.86 -8.55 -4.44
C GLU A 214 -21.60 -9.59 -3.34
N ARG A 215 -20.98 -10.71 -3.68
CA ARG A 215 -20.60 -11.75 -2.72
C ARG A 215 -19.65 -11.21 -1.65
N MET A 216 -18.61 -10.50 -2.05
CA MET A 216 -17.63 -9.94 -1.12
C MET A 216 -18.22 -8.84 -0.23
N LYS A 217 -19.10 -7.99 -0.76
CA LYS A 217 -19.84 -7.00 0.06
C LYS A 217 -20.77 -7.68 1.08
N THR A 218 -21.41 -8.76 0.70
CA THR A 218 -22.29 -9.53 1.58
C THR A 218 -21.49 -10.22 2.71
N LEU A 219 -20.31 -10.77 2.39
CA LEU A 219 -19.43 -11.40 3.38
C LEU A 219 -18.80 -10.39 4.35
N TYR A 220 -18.53 -9.17 3.88
CA TYR A 220 -17.84 -8.13 4.66
C TYR A 220 -18.58 -6.79 4.63
N PRO A 221 -19.85 -6.74 5.10
CA PRO A 221 -20.69 -5.54 4.98
C PRO A 221 -20.19 -4.35 5.80
N GLY A 222 -19.33 -4.59 6.79
CA GLY A 222 -18.74 -3.56 7.62
C GLY A 222 -17.52 -2.88 7.02
N ARG A 223 -16.85 -3.48 6.00
CA ARG A 223 -15.68 -2.88 5.39
C ARG A 223 -16.05 -1.70 4.49
N ILE A 224 -15.23 -0.66 4.49
CA ILE A 224 -15.39 0.51 3.62
C ILE A 224 -14.61 0.35 2.30
N ASN A 225 -14.77 1.30 1.37
CA ASN A 225 -14.13 1.32 0.05
C ASN A 225 -14.49 0.10 -0.84
N PRO A 226 -15.77 -0.16 -1.12
CA PRO A 226 -16.18 -1.31 -1.93
C PRO A 226 -15.70 -1.23 -3.40
N HIS A 227 -15.29 -0.04 -3.88
CA HIS A 227 -14.74 0.12 -5.23
C HIS A 227 -13.42 -0.64 -5.44
N ALA A 228 -12.63 -0.87 -4.38
CA ALA A 228 -11.41 -1.66 -4.48
C ALA A 228 -11.67 -3.10 -4.98
N ILE A 229 -12.84 -3.67 -4.65
CA ILE A 229 -13.21 -5.02 -5.08
C ILE A 229 -13.45 -5.07 -6.60
N ILE A 230 -14.02 -4.01 -7.20
CA ILE A 230 -14.40 -4.02 -8.62
C ILE A 230 -13.20 -4.34 -9.50
N ALA A 231 -12.07 -3.66 -9.27
CA ALA A 231 -10.85 -3.89 -10.04
C ALA A 231 -10.39 -5.36 -9.94
N GLY A 232 -10.41 -5.92 -8.72
CA GLY A 232 -10.04 -7.31 -8.48
C GLY A 232 -11.04 -8.30 -9.07
N ALA A 233 -12.34 -8.03 -8.94
CA ALA A 233 -13.38 -8.87 -9.50
C ALA A 233 -13.29 -8.93 -11.04
N VAL A 234 -13.20 -7.78 -11.69
CA VAL A 234 -13.02 -7.69 -13.15
C VAL A 234 -11.74 -8.41 -13.59
N ALA A 235 -10.62 -8.21 -12.89
CA ALA A 235 -9.36 -8.85 -13.24
C ALA A 235 -9.39 -10.37 -13.07
N ALA A 236 -10.12 -10.89 -12.09
CA ALA A 236 -10.25 -12.34 -11.86
C ALA A 236 -10.94 -13.06 -13.03
N PHE A 237 -11.96 -12.44 -13.65
CA PHE A 237 -12.70 -13.03 -14.76
C PHE A 237 -12.14 -12.71 -16.17
N ASN A 238 -11.35 -11.63 -16.32
CA ASN A 238 -10.72 -11.31 -17.61
C ASN A 238 -9.56 -12.25 -17.96
N ASN A 239 -8.89 -12.84 -16.97
CA ASN A 239 -7.80 -13.80 -17.20
C ASN A 239 -8.28 -15.17 -17.66
N GLU A 240 -9.56 -15.52 -17.46
CA GLU A 240 -10.15 -16.79 -17.96
C GLU A 240 -10.46 -16.76 -19.46
N SER A 241 -10.48 -15.57 -20.08
CA SER A 241 -10.75 -15.42 -21.52
C SER A 241 -9.50 -15.54 -22.41
N GLU A 242 -8.29 -15.66 -21.82
CA GLU A 242 -7.02 -15.81 -22.55
C GLU A 242 -6.45 -17.25 -22.51
N ASN A 243 -7.14 -18.22 -21.92
CA ASN A 243 -6.84 -19.65 -21.93
C ASN A 243 -7.92 -20.40 -22.69
#